data_a50586d99cadf8a84af5554ddca002d6
#
_entry.id   a50586d99cadf8a84af5554ddca002d6
#
_cell.length_a   1.000
_cell.length_b   1.000
_cell.length_c   1.000
_cell.angle_alpha   90.00
_cell.angle_beta   90.00
_cell.angle_gamma   90.00
#
_symmetry.space_group_name_H-M   'P 1'
#
loop_
_entity.id
_entity.type
_entity.pdbx_description
1 polymer ?
#
loop_
_entity_poly.entity_id
_entity_poly.type
_entity_poly.pdbx_seq_one_letter_code
_entity_poly.pdbx_strand_id
1 'polypeptide(L)'
;IALLVVFNKFVLDKWIHGFQNRILPWIMSHYERLLRWALKGTRPVWLLVSTFILLVISIIGLSVSVNSGRVAVQFFPKGDPNQIYIYLKLPVGTNVEYTDSVTKVLEKRVDKVLGMENGKPNPVVESIITNVAIGAGDPMQGDRSTHSELGRIQVSFVEFAKRNGVATAPYLDSIRSVMKGIPGAEITVDQEQNGP
;
A
#
# COMPACT_ATOMS: atom_id res chain seq x y z
N ILE A 1 39.12 16.78 28.75
CA ILE A 1 40.18 16.30 27.85
C ILE A 1 40.97 15.17 28.54
N ALA A 2 41.44 15.30 29.81
CA ALA A 2 42.18 14.26 30.50
C ALA A 2 41.43 12.92 30.62
N LEU A 3 40.14 12.94 30.90
CA LEU A 3 39.27 11.75 31.05
C LEU A 3 39.12 10.99 29.71
N LEU A 4 39.06 11.70 28.59
CA LEU A 4 39.02 11.12 27.24
C LEU A 4 40.34 10.42 26.89
N VAL A 5 41.48 11.01 27.28
CA VAL A 5 42.80 10.43 27.06
C VAL A 5 43.03 9.19 27.89
N VAL A 6 42.55 9.15 29.13
CA VAL A 6 42.62 7.98 30.01
C VAL A 6 41.72 6.87 29.47
N PHE A 7 40.49 7.19 29.07
CA PHE A 7 39.57 6.22 28.47
C PHE A 7 40.10 5.60 27.17
N ASN A 8 40.68 6.45 26.30
CA ASN A 8 41.34 6.00 25.08
C ASN A 8 42.48 5.05 25.36
N LYS A 9 43.39 5.42 26.28
CA LYS A 9 44.61 4.64 26.57
C LYS A 9 44.35 3.32 27.32
N PHE A 10 43.37 3.28 28.23
CA PHE A 10 43.11 2.08 29.06
C PHE A 10 42.04 1.14 28.53
N VAL A 11 41.06 1.67 27.79
CA VAL A 11 39.92 0.87 27.27
C VAL A 11 40.10 0.59 25.78
N LEU A 12 40.26 1.63 24.97
CA LEU A 12 40.34 1.46 23.52
C LEU A 12 41.62 0.75 23.08
N ASP A 13 42.79 1.06 23.66
CA ASP A 13 44.04 0.37 23.30
C ASP A 13 44.00 -1.13 23.58
N LYS A 14 43.44 -1.55 24.72
CA LYS A 14 43.28 -2.99 25.01
C LYS A 14 42.31 -3.69 24.05
N TRP A 15 41.23 -3.01 23.68
CA TRP A 15 40.25 -3.55 22.74
C TRP A 15 40.84 -3.61 21.31
N ILE A 16 41.58 -2.58 20.92
CA ILE A 16 42.25 -2.53 19.61
C ILE A 16 43.33 -3.61 19.52
N HIS A 17 44.15 -3.75 20.53
CA HIS A 17 45.16 -4.81 20.56
C HIS A 17 44.55 -6.23 20.64
N GLY A 18 43.49 -6.41 21.40
CA GLY A 18 42.75 -7.67 21.43
C GLY A 18 42.15 -8.04 20.09
N PHE A 19 41.54 -7.07 19.40
CA PHE A 19 40.99 -7.23 18.06
C PHE A 19 42.06 -7.55 17.03
N GLN A 20 43.15 -6.74 17.00
CA GLN A 20 44.23 -6.88 16.02
C GLN A 20 45.02 -8.18 16.18
N ASN A 21 45.30 -8.57 17.44
CA ASN A 21 46.19 -9.71 17.70
C ASN A 21 45.44 -11.07 17.82
N ARG A 22 44.15 -11.05 18.03
CA ARG A 22 43.38 -12.29 18.24
C ARG A 22 42.24 -12.49 17.24
N ILE A 23 41.40 -11.48 17.07
CA ILE A 23 40.23 -11.59 16.22
C ILE A 23 40.59 -11.48 14.75
N LEU A 24 41.37 -10.46 14.40
CA LEU A 24 41.78 -10.21 13.02
C LEU A 24 42.58 -11.36 12.41
N PRO A 25 43.62 -11.94 13.06
CA PRO A 25 44.34 -13.08 12.52
C PRO A 25 43.47 -14.33 12.39
N TRP A 26 42.55 -14.52 13.32
CA TRP A 26 41.58 -15.65 13.23
C TRP A 26 40.66 -15.50 12.04
N ILE A 27 40.10 -14.32 11.81
CA ILE A 27 39.28 -14.04 10.61
C ILE A 27 40.10 -14.23 9.33
N MET A 28 41.30 -13.64 9.28
CA MET A 28 42.18 -13.73 8.11
C MET A 28 42.54 -15.19 7.80
N SER A 29 42.88 -16.00 8.79
CA SER A 29 43.23 -17.41 8.57
C SER A 29 42.02 -18.23 8.06
N HIS A 30 40.83 -17.95 8.53
CA HIS A 30 39.59 -18.59 8.02
C HIS A 30 39.27 -18.14 6.60
N TYR A 31 39.37 -16.84 6.33
CA TYR A 31 39.19 -16.28 5.00
C TYR A 31 40.20 -16.85 3.99
N GLU A 32 41.46 -16.90 4.34
CA GLU A 32 42.50 -17.44 3.48
C GLU A 32 42.28 -18.94 3.19
N ARG A 33 41.90 -19.70 4.19
CA ARG A 33 41.56 -21.13 4.03
C ARG A 33 40.37 -21.34 3.13
N LEU A 34 39.31 -20.55 3.31
CA LEU A 34 38.11 -20.58 2.49
C LEU A 34 38.43 -20.19 1.04
N LEU A 35 39.22 -19.13 0.87
CA LEU A 35 39.62 -18.64 -0.44
C LEU A 35 40.47 -19.66 -1.19
N ARG A 36 41.47 -20.24 -0.54
CA ARG A 36 42.33 -21.30 -1.09
C ARG A 36 41.50 -22.56 -1.47
N TRP A 37 40.51 -22.89 -0.63
CA TRP A 37 39.61 -24.00 -0.94
C TRP A 37 38.70 -23.69 -2.13
N ALA A 38 38.13 -22.49 -2.19
CA ALA A 38 37.27 -22.08 -3.30
C ALA A 38 37.96 -21.94 -4.63
N LEU A 39 39.26 -21.50 -4.63
CA LEU A 39 40.06 -21.33 -5.86
C LEU A 39 40.79 -22.59 -6.31
N LYS A 40 40.69 -23.70 -5.58
CA LYS A 40 41.42 -24.92 -5.93
C LYS A 40 40.75 -25.71 -7.07
N GLY A 41 41.44 -25.90 -8.17
CA GLY A 41 41.03 -26.76 -9.31
C GLY A 41 39.77 -26.23 -10.02
N THR A 42 38.78 -27.07 -10.19
CA THR A 42 37.52 -26.77 -10.90
C THR A 42 36.44 -26.16 -10.01
N ARG A 43 36.72 -26.01 -8.72
CA ARG A 43 35.72 -25.49 -7.72
C ARG A 43 35.21 -24.09 -8.05
N PRO A 44 36.02 -23.12 -8.55
CA PRO A 44 35.50 -21.80 -8.92
C PRO A 44 34.39 -21.89 -9.95
N VAL A 45 34.53 -22.78 -10.96
CA VAL A 45 33.51 -22.97 -11.98
C VAL A 45 32.22 -23.53 -11.37
N TRP A 46 32.32 -24.54 -10.51
CA TRP A 46 31.17 -25.13 -9.83
C TRP A 46 30.47 -24.13 -8.87
N LEU A 47 31.24 -23.29 -8.21
CA LEU A 47 30.69 -22.21 -7.38
C LEU A 47 29.90 -21.20 -8.22
N LEU A 48 30.45 -20.84 -9.39
CA LEU A 48 29.78 -19.91 -10.30
C LEU A 48 28.50 -20.53 -10.89
N VAL A 49 28.55 -21.78 -11.32
CA VAL A 49 27.37 -22.52 -11.81
C VAL A 49 26.32 -22.68 -10.71
N SER A 50 26.73 -23.04 -9.48
CA SER A 50 25.80 -23.19 -8.37
C SER A 50 25.12 -21.86 -7.98
N THR A 51 25.86 -20.75 -8.01
CA THR A 51 25.29 -19.42 -7.77
C THR A 51 24.26 -19.06 -8.84
N PHE A 52 24.55 -19.36 -10.11
CA PHE A 52 23.61 -19.12 -11.20
C PHE A 52 22.34 -19.98 -11.05
N ILE A 53 22.49 -21.26 -10.73
CA ILE A 53 21.36 -22.17 -10.49
C ILE A 53 20.50 -21.65 -9.31
N LEU A 54 21.15 -21.23 -8.23
CA LEU A 54 20.44 -20.70 -7.06
C LEU A 54 19.67 -19.42 -7.40
N LEU A 55 20.24 -18.54 -8.23
CA LEU A 55 19.56 -17.35 -8.72
C LEU A 55 18.32 -17.71 -9.54
N VAL A 56 18.42 -18.67 -10.46
CA VAL A 56 17.28 -19.14 -11.26
C VAL A 56 16.20 -19.74 -10.37
N ILE A 57 16.58 -20.58 -9.41
CA ILE A 57 15.63 -21.16 -8.43
C ILE A 57 14.94 -20.06 -7.61
N SER A 58 15.67 -19.03 -7.20
CA SER A 58 15.13 -17.90 -6.47
C SER A 58 14.09 -17.11 -7.27
N ILE A 59 14.37 -16.85 -8.57
CA ILE A 59 13.43 -16.16 -9.47
C ILE A 59 12.18 -17.01 -9.68
N ILE A 60 12.33 -18.31 -9.93
CA ILE A 60 11.20 -19.23 -10.09
C ILE A 60 10.37 -19.29 -8.78
N GLY A 61 11.03 -19.42 -7.63
CA GLY A 61 10.37 -19.45 -6.33
C GLY A 61 9.58 -18.18 -6.05
N LEU A 62 10.14 -17.02 -6.37
CA LEU A 62 9.44 -15.73 -6.25
C LEU A 62 8.22 -15.68 -7.19
N SER A 63 8.41 -16.06 -8.45
CA SER A 63 7.32 -16.07 -9.46
C SER A 63 6.16 -16.98 -9.05
N VAL A 64 6.47 -18.18 -8.54
CA VAL A 64 5.45 -19.11 -8.03
C VAL A 64 4.76 -18.54 -6.79
N SER A 65 5.49 -17.89 -5.88
CA SER A 65 4.93 -17.28 -4.67
C SER A 65 3.99 -16.12 -4.98
N VAL A 66 4.35 -15.29 -5.95
CA VAL A 66 3.50 -14.19 -6.44
C VAL A 66 2.25 -14.74 -7.14
N ASN A 67 2.41 -15.71 -8.03
CA ASN A 67 1.28 -16.29 -8.78
C ASN A 67 0.31 -17.09 -7.87
N SER A 68 0.82 -17.67 -6.78
CA SER A 68 -0.01 -18.36 -5.78
C SER A 68 -0.70 -17.40 -4.77
N GLY A 69 -0.50 -16.09 -4.92
CA GLY A 69 -1.08 -15.08 -4.03
C GLY A 69 -0.48 -15.03 -2.62
N ARG A 70 0.59 -15.79 -2.35
CA ARG A 70 1.27 -15.80 -1.05
C ARG A 70 2.10 -14.55 -0.80
N VAL A 71 2.58 -13.93 -1.86
CA VAL A 71 3.35 -12.68 -1.82
C VAL A 71 2.69 -11.70 -2.77
N ALA A 72 2.18 -10.59 -2.24
CA ALA A 72 1.70 -9.48 -3.05
C ALA A 72 2.87 -8.53 -3.34
N VAL A 73 3.25 -8.41 -4.60
CA VAL A 73 4.21 -7.39 -5.02
C VAL A 73 3.45 -6.09 -5.25
N GLN A 74 3.48 -5.21 -4.27
CA GLN A 74 2.89 -3.87 -4.37
C GLN A 74 4.03 -2.86 -4.39
N PHE A 75 4.19 -2.13 -5.49
CA PHE A 75 5.18 -1.06 -5.61
C PHE A 75 4.87 0.11 -4.66
N PHE A 76 3.58 0.36 -4.43
CA PHE A 76 3.09 1.31 -3.46
C PHE A 76 2.08 0.58 -2.57
N PRO A 77 2.36 0.39 -1.27
CA PRO A 77 1.37 -0.16 -0.36
C PRO A 77 0.16 0.78 -0.37
N LYS A 78 -0.98 0.25 -0.76
CA LYS A 78 -2.24 0.99 -0.63
C LYS A 78 -2.50 1.12 0.86
N GLY A 79 -2.26 2.33 1.39
CA GLY A 79 -2.64 2.66 2.75
C GLY A 79 -4.16 2.57 2.93
N ASP A 80 -4.59 2.52 4.18
CA ASP A 80 -6.00 2.65 4.49
C ASP A 80 -6.53 4.00 3.99
N PRO A 81 -7.51 4.03 3.07
CA PRO A 81 -7.99 5.28 2.52
C PRO A 81 -8.63 6.15 3.60
N ASN A 82 -8.32 7.45 3.57
CA ASN A 82 -9.02 8.44 4.37
C ASN A 82 -10.32 8.86 3.70
N GLN A 83 -10.37 8.78 2.37
CA GLN A 83 -11.56 9.12 1.59
C GLN A 83 -11.78 8.10 0.49
N ILE A 84 -13.06 7.76 0.25
CA ILE A 84 -13.50 6.93 -0.87
C ILE A 84 -14.43 7.79 -1.71
N TYR A 85 -14.16 7.81 -3.02
CA TYR A 85 -14.97 8.51 -4.01
C TYR A 85 -15.72 7.50 -4.87
N ILE A 86 -17.02 7.69 -5.02
CA ILE A 86 -17.87 6.94 -5.92
C ILE A 86 -18.35 7.93 -6.99
N TYR A 87 -17.94 7.72 -8.22
CA TYR A 87 -18.34 8.53 -9.36
C TYR A 87 -19.41 7.77 -10.14
N LEU A 88 -20.53 8.46 -10.38
CA LEU A 88 -21.61 8.01 -11.24
C LEU A 88 -21.57 8.83 -12.51
N LYS A 89 -21.56 8.17 -13.67
CA LYS A 89 -21.71 8.79 -14.97
C LYS A 89 -22.83 8.11 -15.74
N LEU A 90 -23.84 8.88 -16.07
CA LEU A 90 -24.95 8.47 -16.90
C LEU A 90 -24.76 8.95 -18.34
N PRO A 91 -25.55 8.50 -19.32
CA PRO A 91 -25.49 9.00 -20.68
C PRO A 91 -25.67 10.51 -20.74
N VAL A 92 -24.89 11.17 -21.62
CA VAL A 92 -24.99 12.62 -21.84
C VAL A 92 -26.42 13.01 -22.21
N GLY A 93 -26.93 14.09 -21.58
CA GLY A 93 -28.31 14.54 -21.76
C GLY A 93 -29.29 13.96 -20.75
N THR A 94 -28.81 13.17 -19.78
CA THR A 94 -29.64 12.71 -18.66
C THR A 94 -30.08 13.90 -17.81
N ASN A 95 -31.36 13.91 -17.40
CA ASN A 95 -31.90 14.94 -16.53
C ASN A 95 -31.35 14.81 -15.09
N VAL A 96 -31.13 15.94 -14.44
CA VAL A 96 -30.61 16.04 -13.06
C VAL A 96 -31.46 15.23 -12.06
N GLU A 97 -32.80 15.29 -12.19
CA GLU A 97 -33.69 14.54 -11.27
C GLU A 97 -33.51 13.03 -11.37
N TYR A 98 -33.24 12.51 -12.59
CA TYR A 98 -32.96 11.08 -12.75
C TYR A 98 -31.58 10.73 -12.16
N THR A 99 -30.56 11.58 -12.42
CA THR A 99 -29.24 11.40 -11.83
C THR A 99 -29.29 11.43 -10.30
N ASP A 100 -30.05 12.34 -9.70
CA ASP A 100 -30.28 12.42 -8.26
C ASP A 100 -30.94 11.15 -7.71
N SER A 101 -31.95 10.65 -8.41
CA SER A 101 -32.65 9.41 -8.03
C SER A 101 -31.72 8.21 -8.02
N VAL A 102 -30.86 8.07 -9.04
CA VAL A 102 -29.86 7.00 -9.13
C VAL A 102 -28.81 7.15 -8.04
N THR A 103 -28.34 8.39 -7.81
CA THR A 103 -27.33 8.69 -6.79
C THR A 103 -27.86 8.34 -5.39
N LYS A 104 -29.12 8.64 -5.08
CA LYS A 104 -29.78 8.26 -3.82
C LYS A 104 -29.88 6.74 -3.63
N VAL A 105 -30.04 5.97 -4.71
CA VAL A 105 -29.99 4.50 -4.64
C VAL A 105 -28.58 4.03 -4.28
N LEU A 106 -27.55 4.65 -4.87
CA LEU A 106 -26.16 4.32 -4.55
C LEU A 106 -25.82 4.71 -3.11
N GLU A 107 -26.25 5.87 -2.64
CA GLU A 107 -26.06 6.34 -1.26
C GLU A 107 -26.63 5.35 -0.25
N LYS A 108 -27.86 4.85 -0.46
CA LYS A 108 -28.44 3.80 0.38
C LYS A 108 -27.63 2.51 0.39
N ARG A 109 -26.98 2.14 -0.73
CA ARG A 109 -26.09 0.97 -0.78
C ARG A 109 -24.82 1.22 0.02
N VAL A 110 -24.28 2.45 -0.04
CA VAL A 110 -23.12 2.87 0.78
C VAL A 110 -23.47 2.80 2.26
N ASP A 111 -24.59 3.37 2.66
CA ASP A 111 -25.07 3.36 4.06
C ASP A 111 -25.19 1.94 4.59
N LYS A 112 -25.71 1.02 3.76
CA LYS A 112 -25.82 -0.39 4.13
C LYS A 112 -24.47 -1.04 4.37
N VAL A 113 -23.50 -0.80 3.47
CA VAL A 113 -22.13 -1.34 3.61
C VAL A 113 -21.42 -0.77 4.84
N LEU A 114 -21.65 0.52 5.13
CA LEU A 114 -21.08 1.19 6.28
C LEU A 114 -21.83 0.89 7.60
N GLY A 115 -22.93 0.14 7.55
CA GLY A 115 -23.76 -0.16 8.72
C GLY A 115 -24.50 1.05 9.29
N MET A 116 -24.71 2.07 8.46
CA MET A 116 -25.38 3.34 8.84
C MET A 116 -26.88 3.33 8.55
N GLU A 117 -27.44 2.17 8.19
CA GLU A 117 -28.88 2.02 7.95
C GLU A 117 -29.70 2.52 9.17
N ASN A 118 -30.80 3.21 8.90
CA ASN A 118 -31.68 3.77 9.91
C ASN A 118 -31.03 4.84 10.83
N GLY A 119 -30.04 5.57 10.33
CA GLY A 119 -29.40 6.67 11.07
C GLY A 119 -28.47 6.20 12.20
N LYS A 120 -28.03 4.94 12.17
CA LYS A 120 -27.00 4.48 13.11
C LYS A 120 -25.66 5.12 12.75
N PRO A 121 -24.98 5.81 13.69
CA PRO A 121 -23.66 6.36 13.43
C PRO A 121 -22.60 5.25 13.36
N ASN A 122 -21.72 5.33 12.37
CA ASN A 122 -20.51 4.52 12.34
C ASN A 122 -19.35 5.37 12.87
N PRO A 123 -18.70 4.98 13.97
CA PRO A 123 -17.65 5.80 14.59
C PRO A 123 -16.40 5.99 13.72
N VAL A 124 -16.26 5.20 12.66
CA VAL A 124 -15.13 5.27 11.71
C VAL A 124 -15.43 6.24 10.56
N VAL A 125 -16.71 6.53 10.30
CA VAL A 125 -17.16 7.46 9.25
C VAL A 125 -17.33 8.84 9.82
N GLU A 126 -16.65 9.82 9.24
CA GLU A 126 -16.76 11.23 9.63
C GLU A 126 -17.93 11.90 8.91
N SER A 127 -18.00 11.74 7.60
CA SER A 127 -19.06 12.35 6.78
C SER A 127 -19.26 11.60 5.46
N ILE A 128 -20.48 11.73 4.92
CA ILE A 128 -20.82 11.33 3.54
C ILE A 128 -21.35 12.59 2.85
N ILE A 129 -20.73 12.96 1.73
CA ILE A 129 -21.11 14.12 0.94
C ILE A 129 -21.52 13.64 -0.45
N THR A 130 -22.72 13.97 -0.84
CA THR A 130 -23.27 13.61 -2.15
C THR A 130 -23.44 14.87 -3.00
N ASN A 131 -22.83 14.89 -4.17
CA ASN A 131 -22.94 15.96 -5.15
C ASN A 131 -23.59 15.42 -6.43
N VAL A 132 -24.57 16.14 -6.95
CA VAL A 132 -25.23 15.83 -8.23
C VAL A 132 -25.12 17.04 -9.14
N ALA A 133 -24.74 16.83 -10.36
CA ALA A 133 -24.52 17.83 -11.41
C ALA A 133 -23.41 18.84 -11.09
N ILE A 134 -23.55 19.61 -10.01
CA ILE A 134 -22.57 20.64 -9.61
C ILE A 134 -21.51 20.00 -8.71
N GLY A 135 -20.24 20.13 -9.09
CA GLY A 135 -19.13 19.57 -8.31
C GLY A 135 -19.12 18.03 -8.27
N ALA A 136 -19.84 17.38 -9.16
CA ALA A 136 -19.89 15.92 -9.29
C ALA A 136 -18.72 15.36 -10.12
N GLY A 137 -17.97 16.22 -10.85
CA GLY A 137 -16.77 15.84 -11.58
C GLY A 137 -15.61 15.43 -10.67
N ASP A 138 -14.57 14.84 -11.26
CA ASP A 138 -13.35 14.49 -10.56
C ASP A 138 -12.59 15.76 -10.15
N PRO A 139 -12.35 16.00 -8.86
CA PRO A 139 -11.63 17.17 -8.38
C PRO A 139 -10.20 17.27 -8.93
N MET A 140 -9.57 16.12 -9.26
CA MET A 140 -8.21 16.10 -9.79
C MET A 140 -8.13 16.55 -11.24
N GLN A 141 -9.22 16.44 -12.00
CA GLN A 141 -9.29 16.94 -13.38
C GLN A 141 -9.62 18.45 -13.46
N GLY A 142 -9.89 19.09 -12.32
CA GLY A 142 -10.16 20.53 -12.26
C GLY A 142 -11.47 20.96 -12.94
N ASP A 143 -12.31 20.04 -13.37
CA ASP A 143 -13.58 20.33 -14.02
C ASP A 143 -14.61 20.80 -12.97
N ARG A 144 -14.97 22.07 -13.07
CA ARG A 144 -16.00 22.73 -12.24
C ARG A 144 -17.30 23.01 -13.02
N SER A 145 -17.41 22.44 -14.21
CA SER A 145 -18.61 22.60 -15.05
C SER A 145 -19.80 21.89 -14.41
N THR A 146 -20.99 22.28 -14.81
CA THR A 146 -22.23 21.64 -14.40
C THR A 146 -22.58 20.55 -15.39
N HIS A 147 -22.57 19.30 -14.93
CA HIS A 147 -22.87 18.12 -15.74
C HIS A 147 -24.08 17.38 -15.16
N SER A 148 -25.22 17.50 -15.78
CA SER A 148 -26.49 16.92 -15.30
C SER A 148 -26.45 15.40 -15.17
N GLU A 149 -25.57 14.75 -15.92
CA GLU A 149 -25.37 13.30 -15.98
C GLU A 149 -24.38 12.75 -14.94
N LEU A 150 -23.72 13.64 -14.17
CA LEU A 150 -22.72 13.22 -13.20
C LEU A 150 -23.23 13.26 -11.75
N GLY A 151 -22.90 12.23 -10.99
CA GLY A 151 -23.07 12.16 -9.55
C GLY A 151 -21.79 11.74 -8.86
N ARG A 152 -21.53 12.23 -7.65
CA ARG A 152 -20.39 11.85 -6.82
C ARG A 152 -20.80 11.67 -5.38
N ILE A 153 -20.40 10.56 -4.79
CA ILE A 153 -20.53 10.32 -3.35
C ILE A 153 -19.11 10.25 -2.78
N GLN A 154 -18.84 11.06 -1.79
CA GLN A 154 -17.57 11.10 -1.06
C GLN A 154 -17.82 10.60 0.35
N VAL A 155 -17.16 9.53 0.73
CA VAL A 155 -17.13 8.98 2.07
C VAL A 155 -15.82 9.38 2.72
N SER A 156 -15.87 10.19 3.78
CA SER A 156 -14.70 10.59 4.55
C SER A 156 -14.66 9.79 5.86
N PHE A 157 -13.50 9.23 6.15
CA PHE A 157 -13.25 8.49 7.38
C PHE A 157 -12.50 9.38 8.38
N VAL A 158 -12.68 9.14 9.67
CA VAL A 158 -11.90 9.80 10.70
C VAL A 158 -10.42 9.50 10.52
N GLU A 159 -9.54 10.37 11.01
CA GLU A 159 -8.08 10.20 10.94
C GLU A 159 -7.64 8.84 11.49
N PHE A 160 -6.63 8.22 10.86
CA PHE A 160 -6.13 6.90 11.23
C PHE A 160 -5.85 6.74 12.73
N ALA A 161 -5.28 7.78 13.36
CA ALA A 161 -4.99 7.78 14.80
C ALA A 161 -6.25 7.64 15.69
N LYS A 162 -7.41 8.03 15.18
CA LYS A 162 -8.71 8.02 15.91
C LYS A 162 -9.54 6.76 15.62
N ARG A 163 -9.13 5.92 14.67
CA ARG A 163 -9.88 4.72 14.25
C ARG A 163 -9.74 3.51 15.17
N ASN A 164 -8.95 3.60 16.25
CA ASN A 164 -8.69 2.48 17.17
C ASN A 164 -8.24 1.19 16.46
N GLY A 165 -7.48 1.30 15.38
CA GLY A 165 -6.97 0.15 14.61
C GLY A 165 -7.96 -0.45 13.60
N VAL A 166 -9.10 0.19 13.37
CA VAL A 166 -10.07 -0.26 12.35
C VAL A 166 -9.56 0.12 10.95
N ALA A 167 -9.32 -0.89 10.11
CA ALA A 167 -8.91 -0.70 8.72
C ALA A 167 -10.09 -0.25 7.85
N THR A 168 -9.86 0.69 6.94
CA THR A 168 -10.87 1.20 5.99
C THR A 168 -10.80 0.54 4.61
N ALA A 169 -9.69 -0.12 4.29
CA ALA A 169 -9.55 -0.86 3.03
C ALA A 169 -10.67 -1.89 2.76
N PRO A 170 -11.17 -2.68 3.75
CA PRO A 170 -12.29 -3.59 3.52
C PRO A 170 -13.59 -2.90 3.10
N TYR A 171 -13.83 -1.66 3.53
CA TYR A 171 -15.00 -0.90 3.09
C TYR A 171 -14.93 -0.56 1.60
N LEU A 172 -13.72 -0.22 1.09
CA LEU A 172 -13.52 0.06 -0.33
C LEU A 172 -13.92 -1.14 -1.20
N ASP A 173 -13.46 -2.34 -0.85
CA ASP A 173 -13.77 -3.57 -1.60
C ASP A 173 -15.26 -3.94 -1.48
N SER A 174 -15.83 -3.76 -0.31
CA SER A 174 -17.27 -3.99 -0.07
C SER A 174 -18.13 -3.01 -0.88
N ILE A 175 -17.80 -1.73 -0.91
CA ILE A 175 -18.49 -0.72 -1.72
C ILE A 175 -18.37 -1.08 -3.21
N ARG A 176 -17.18 -1.42 -3.70
CA ARG A 176 -17.00 -1.85 -5.10
C ARG A 176 -17.90 -3.04 -5.49
N SER A 177 -18.10 -3.97 -4.58
CA SER A 177 -18.91 -5.16 -4.84
C SER A 177 -20.39 -4.84 -5.02
N VAL A 178 -20.92 -3.86 -4.26
CA VAL A 178 -22.36 -3.51 -4.28
C VAL A 178 -22.72 -2.43 -5.30
N MET A 179 -21.71 -1.74 -5.89
CA MET A 179 -21.94 -0.69 -6.90
C MET A 179 -22.25 -1.22 -8.30
N LYS A 180 -22.39 -2.51 -8.47
CA LYS A 180 -22.70 -3.15 -9.75
C LYS A 180 -24.22 -3.24 -10.00
N GLY A 181 -24.60 -3.36 -11.28
CA GLY A 181 -25.97 -3.75 -11.67
C GLY A 181 -26.95 -2.59 -11.87
N ILE A 182 -26.49 -1.38 -12.19
CA ILE A 182 -27.36 -0.29 -12.67
C ILE A 182 -27.19 -0.18 -14.19
N PRO A 183 -28.20 -0.55 -14.98
CA PRO A 183 -28.10 -0.49 -16.43
C PRO A 183 -27.88 0.93 -16.94
N GLY A 184 -26.97 1.11 -17.88
CA GLY A 184 -26.67 2.41 -18.48
C GLY A 184 -25.86 3.38 -17.61
N ALA A 185 -25.44 2.97 -16.41
CA ALA A 185 -24.59 3.76 -15.52
C ALA A 185 -23.16 3.22 -15.52
N GLU A 186 -22.20 4.11 -15.71
CA GLU A 186 -20.80 3.84 -15.44
C GLU A 186 -20.48 4.29 -14.00
N ILE A 187 -20.05 3.36 -13.17
CA ILE A 187 -19.77 3.63 -11.76
C ILE A 187 -18.33 3.26 -11.47
N THR A 188 -17.55 4.23 -11.02
CA THR A 188 -16.16 4.06 -10.64
C THR A 188 -16.01 4.31 -9.14
N VAL A 189 -15.27 3.46 -8.44
CA VAL A 189 -14.99 3.60 -7.01
C VAL A 189 -13.49 3.70 -6.82
N ASP A 190 -13.05 4.88 -6.43
CA ASP A 190 -11.64 5.22 -6.22
C ASP A 190 -11.38 5.65 -4.78
N GLN A 191 -10.15 5.53 -4.36
CA GLN A 191 -9.65 6.06 -3.10
C GLN A 191 -8.85 7.32 -3.35
N GLU A 192 -8.76 8.18 -2.34
CA GLU A 192 -7.87 9.33 -2.38
C GLU A 192 -6.43 8.86 -2.66
N GLN A 193 -5.83 9.39 -3.73
CA GLN A 193 -4.43 9.16 -4.07
C GLN A 193 -3.56 10.22 -3.37
N ASN A 194 -3.57 10.25 -2.05
CA ASN A 194 -2.57 11.00 -1.33
C ASN A 194 -1.28 10.16 -1.34
N GLY A 195 -0.42 10.46 -2.29
CA GLY A 195 0.99 10.11 -2.18
C GLY A 195 1.61 10.87 -1.00
N PRO A 196 2.67 10.33 -0.41
CA PRO A 196 3.45 11.04 0.60
C PRO A 196 4.08 12.30 0.01
#